data_b58d9f99ebd480f9150fbdfbd85c31e5
#
_entry.id   b58d9f99ebd480f9150fbdfbd85c31e5
#
_cell.length_a   1.000
_cell.length_b   1.000
_cell.length_c   1.000
_cell.angle_alpha   90.00
_cell.angle_beta   90.00
_cell.angle_gamma   90.00
#
_symmetry.space_group_name_H-M   'P 1'
#
loop_
_entity.id
_entity.type
_entity.pdbx_description
1 polymer ?
#
loop_
_entity_poly.entity_id
_entity_poly.type
_entity_poly.pdbx_seq_one_letter_code
_entity_poly.pdbx_strand_id
1 'polypeptide(L)'
;KRLLLFTLFGLPLVIIFNLFLICIPILWGVANHTLAVSVMHIYAANITQPSDQGFVLTMEGQVKKAGVFPAQLYFREPVYVTWNTVPTTDQPMRELTLGHFPLERIGVAAGHGRLKQLTRFNITDLAGFTEFTKYMIGTKEFTWRLTCNNVHIEAFNFLPTFKNLKLTKDVIFNGMDNFENV
;
A
#
# COMPACT_ATOMS: atom_id res chain seq x y z
N LYS A 1 -4.70 -54.96 -14.93
CA LYS A 1 -3.50 -54.05 -15.02
C LYS A 1 -3.88 -52.60 -15.21
N ARG A 2 -4.85 -52.23 -16.09
CA ARG A 2 -5.27 -50.83 -16.31
C ARG A 2 -5.94 -50.20 -15.09
N LEU A 3 -6.77 -50.97 -14.36
CA LEU A 3 -7.46 -50.47 -13.15
C LEU A 3 -6.46 -50.14 -12.02
N LEU A 4 -5.45 -50.99 -11.84
CA LEU A 4 -4.39 -50.78 -10.84
C LEU A 4 -3.53 -49.55 -11.11
N LEU A 5 -3.28 -49.21 -12.38
CA LEU A 5 -2.58 -48.00 -12.77
C LEU A 5 -3.43 -46.74 -12.48
N PHE A 6 -4.74 -46.79 -12.70
CA PHE A 6 -5.67 -45.68 -12.41
C PHE A 6 -5.76 -45.40 -10.90
N THR A 7 -5.78 -46.45 -10.05
CA THR A 7 -5.81 -46.26 -8.61
C THR A 7 -4.46 -45.81 -8.06
N LEU A 8 -3.34 -46.25 -8.65
CA LEU A 8 -2.00 -45.91 -8.14
C LEU A 8 -1.57 -44.46 -8.48
N PHE A 9 -1.99 -43.94 -9.63
CA PHE A 9 -1.65 -42.58 -10.08
C PHE A 9 -2.81 -41.58 -10.04
N GLY A 10 -4.03 -42.04 -10.27
CA GLY A 10 -5.20 -41.19 -10.30
C GLY A 10 -5.62 -40.67 -8.92
N LEU A 11 -5.60 -41.54 -7.91
CA LEU A 11 -5.99 -41.17 -6.55
C LEU A 11 -5.10 -40.09 -5.93
N PRO A 12 -3.76 -40.22 -5.93
CA PRO A 12 -2.88 -39.18 -5.42
C PRO A 12 -2.97 -37.88 -6.22
N LEU A 13 -3.18 -37.95 -7.53
CA LEU A 13 -3.35 -36.73 -8.35
C LEU A 13 -4.63 -35.96 -7.97
N VAL A 14 -5.75 -36.69 -7.73
CA VAL A 14 -7.00 -36.08 -7.29
C VAL A 14 -6.86 -35.47 -5.90
N ILE A 15 -6.15 -36.15 -4.99
CA ILE A 15 -5.89 -35.63 -3.63
C ILE A 15 -5.05 -34.35 -3.70
N ILE A 16 -3.97 -34.36 -4.47
CA ILE A 16 -3.10 -33.17 -4.67
C ILE A 16 -3.87 -32.02 -5.28
N PHE A 17 -4.71 -32.29 -6.29
CA PHE A 17 -5.54 -31.27 -6.94
C PHE A 17 -6.55 -30.65 -5.97
N ASN A 18 -7.25 -31.47 -5.17
CA ASN A 18 -8.17 -30.97 -4.15
C ASN A 18 -7.45 -30.18 -3.05
N LEU A 19 -6.27 -30.64 -2.61
CA LEU A 19 -5.46 -29.92 -1.65
C LEU A 19 -5.05 -28.53 -2.20
N PHE A 20 -4.70 -28.47 -3.48
CA PHE A 20 -4.34 -27.22 -4.14
C PHE A 20 -5.53 -26.26 -4.24
N LEU A 21 -6.74 -26.78 -4.56
CA LEU A 21 -7.97 -26.00 -4.60
C LEU A 21 -8.36 -25.40 -3.25
N ILE A 22 -8.07 -26.11 -2.16
CA ILE A 22 -8.34 -25.62 -0.79
C ILE A 22 -7.27 -24.63 -0.35
N CYS A 23 -6.01 -24.87 -0.69
CA CYS A 23 -4.90 -24.01 -0.28
C CYS A 23 -4.93 -22.61 -0.92
N ILE A 24 -5.37 -22.49 -2.18
CA ILE A 24 -5.39 -21.18 -2.89
C ILE A 24 -6.25 -20.14 -2.17
N PRO A 25 -7.53 -20.41 -1.80
CA PRO A 25 -8.33 -19.43 -1.07
C PRO A 25 -7.77 -19.06 0.29
N ILE A 26 -7.17 -20.04 1.00
CA ILE A 26 -6.53 -19.81 2.29
C ILE A 26 -5.32 -18.87 2.12
N LEU A 27 -4.46 -19.13 1.15
CA LEU A 27 -3.30 -18.31 0.87
C LEU A 27 -3.70 -16.91 0.43
N TRP A 28 -4.78 -16.76 -0.34
CA TRP A 28 -5.34 -15.46 -0.71
C TRP A 28 -5.82 -14.69 0.52
N GLY A 29 -6.54 -15.35 1.43
CA GLY A 29 -6.95 -14.78 2.71
C GLY A 29 -5.77 -14.33 3.56
N VAL A 30 -4.72 -15.15 3.64
CA VAL A 30 -3.46 -14.83 4.35
C VAL A 30 -2.77 -13.63 3.70
N ALA A 31 -2.67 -13.58 2.39
CA ALA A 31 -2.05 -12.46 1.67
C ALA A 31 -2.79 -11.13 1.93
N ASN A 32 -4.13 -11.16 1.86
CA ASN A 32 -4.97 -10.00 2.13
C ASN A 32 -4.87 -9.54 3.59
N HIS A 33 -4.91 -10.49 4.53
CA HIS A 33 -4.72 -10.19 5.95
C HIS A 33 -3.34 -9.58 6.23
N THR A 34 -2.28 -10.18 5.69
CA THR A 34 -0.91 -9.69 5.85
C THR A 34 -0.77 -8.27 5.29
N LEU A 35 -1.36 -8.01 4.12
CA LEU A 35 -1.38 -6.67 3.55
C LEU A 35 -2.13 -5.70 4.46
N ALA A 36 -3.25 -6.10 5.05
CA ALA A 36 -4.03 -5.27 5.97
C ALA A 36 -3.29 -4.92 7.26
N VAL A 37 -2.60 -5.90 7.88
CA VAL A 37 -1.89 -5.69 9.17
C VAL A 37 -0.47 -5.13 9.01
N SER A 38 0.08 -5.11 7.79
CA SER A 38 1.39 -4.50 7.55
C SER A 38 1.36 -3.02 7.89
N VAL A 39 2.46 -2.49 8.37
CA VAL A 39 2.59 -1.08 8.77
C VAL A 39 3.64 -0.42 7.87
N MET A 40 3.26 0.72 7.28
CA MET A 40 4.17 1.52 6.48
C MET A 40 4.64 2.72 7.31
N HIS A 41 5.95 2.85 7.46
CA HIS A 41 6.58 4.00 8.09
C HIS A 41 7.39 4.76 7.04
N ILE A 42 7.05 6.02 6.84
CA ILE A 42 7.85 6.95 6.04
C ILE A 42 8.59 7.84 7.05
N TYR A 43 9.91 7.80 7.02
CA TYR A 43 10.77 8.56 7.94
C TYR A 43 11.47 9.74 7.27
N ALA A 44 11.43 9.81 5.93
CA ALA A 44 11.88 10.97 5.19
C ALA A 44 10.99 11.18 3.96
N ALA A 45 10.53 12.40 3.78
CA ALA A 45 9.81 12.85 2.60
C ALA A 45 10.36 14.23 2.21
N ASN A 46 10.74 14.37 0.94
CA ASN A 46 11.23 15.63 0.40
C ASN A 46 10.42 16.02 -0.84
N ILE A 47 10.00 17.27 -0.88
CA ILE A 47 9.21 17.85 -1.96
C ILE A 47 10.11 18.78 -2.76
N THR A 48 10.18 18.57 -4.07
CA THR A 48 10.92 19.42 -4.99
C THR A 48 10.05 19.76 -6.20
N GLN A 49 10.42 20.81 -6.93
CA GLN A 49 9.74 21.27 -8.16
C GLN A 49 8.21 21.45 -7.97
N PRO A 50 7.76 22.23 -6.98
CA PRO A 50 6.33 22.46 -6.77
C PRO A 50 5.71 23.23 -7.95
N SER A 51 4.48 22.84 -8.29
CA SER A 51 3.63 23.51 -9.29
C SER A 51 2.17 23.33 -8.91
N ASP A 52 1.26 24.06 -9.58
CA ASP A 52 -0.19 23.91 -9.34
C ASP A 52 -0.75 22.53 -9.71
N GLN A 53 -0.02 21.78 -10.54
CA GLN A 53 -0.42 20.43 -10.95
C GLN A 53 0.20 19.33 -10.10
N GLY A 54 1.23 19.64 -9.31
CA GLY A 54 1.91 18.65 -8.50
C GLY A 54 3.37 19.00 -8.21
N PHE A 55 4.09 18.01 -7.70
CA PHE A 55 5.49 18.15 -7.28
C PHE A 55 6.21 16.80 -7.40
N VAL A 56 7.53 16.85 -7.34
CA VAL A 56 8.36 15.65 -7.22
C VAL A 56 8.50 15.29 -5.76
N LEU A 57 8.13 14.06 -5.42
CA LEU A 57 8.16 13.53 -4.06
C LEU A 57 9.24 12.44 -3.96
N THR A 58 10.23 12.68 -3.11
CA THR A 58 11.20 11.66 -2.70
C THR A 58 10.77 11.09 -1.36
N MET A 59 10.57 9.79 -1.28
CA MET A 59 10.17 9.10 -0.05
C MET A 59 11.19 8.06 0.34
N GLU A 60 11.53 8.02 1.62
CA GLU A 60 12.27 6.91 2.22
C GLU A 60 11.48 6.36 3.41
N GLY A 61 11.35 5.05 3.45
CA GLY A 61 10.53 4.39 4.46
C GLY A 61 10.78 2.89 4.54
N GLN A 62 9.98 2.24 5.36
CA GLN A 62 9.97 0.80 5.47
C GLN A 62 8.57 0.27 5.72
N VAL A 63 8.33 -0.92 5.19
CA VAL A 63 7.15 -1.71 5.49
C VAL A 63 7.55 -2.72 6.57
N LYS A 64 6.75 -2.81 7.62
CA LYS A 64 6.91 -3.78 8.73
C LYS A 64 5.70 -4.71 8.80
N LYS A 65 5.86 -5.86 9.44
CA LYS A 65 4.79 -6.88 9.58
C LYS A 65 4.24 -7.37 8.24
N ALA A 66 5.07 -7.39 7.21
CA ALA A 66 4.69 -7.78 5.85
C ALA A 66 4.72 -9.30 5.62
N GLY A 67 4.56 -10.11 6.68
CA GLY A 67 4.61 -11.56 6.64
C GLY A 67 6.04 -12.11 6.71
N VAL A 68 6.15 -13.41 6.92
CA VAL A 68 7.45 -14.10 7.10
C VAL A 68 8.08 -14.50 5.76
N PHE A 69 7.28 -14.58 4.71
CA PHE A 69 7.73 -15.04 3.40
C PHE A 69 8.20 -13.88 2.52
N PRO A 70 9.23 -14.09 1.69
CA PRO A 70 9.62 -13.11 0.70
C PRO A 70 8.51 -12.94 -0.34
N ALA A 71 8.20 -11.68 -0.66
CA ALA A 71 7.18 -11.33 -1.63
C ALA A 71 7.54 -10.04 -2.36
N GLN A 72 6.96 -9.86 -3.56
CA GLN A 72 7.01 -8.63 -4.32
C GLN A 72 5.60 -8.06 -4.42
N LEU A 73 5.45 -6.80 -4.06
CA LEU A 73 4.22 -6.05 -4.22
C LEU A 73 4.32 -5.19 -5.48
N TYR A 74 3.36 -5.31 -6.38
CA TYR A 74 3.26 -4.51 -7.60
C TYR A 74 1.99 -3.66 -7.53
N PHE A 75 2.14 -2.38 -7.73
CA PHE A 75 1.03 -1.43 -7.78
C PHE A 75 0.62 -1.23 -9.24
N ARG A 76 -0.56 -1.71 -9.62
CA ARG A 76 -1.07 -1.65 -11.00
C ARG A 76 -1.85 -0.38 -11.29
N GLU A 77 -2.17 0.36 -10.24
CA GLU A 77 -2.82 1.67 -10.28
C GLU A 77 -2.04 2.64 -9.40
N PRO A 78 -2.17 3.95 -9.64
CA PRO A 78 -1.60 4.96 -8.75
C PRO A 78 -2.14 4.81 -7.32
N VAL A 79 -1.33 5.20 -6.35
CA VAL A 79 -1.74 5.32 -4.96
C VAL A 79 -2.43 6.66 -4.78
N TYR A 80 -3.69 6.65 -4.39
CA TYR A 80 -4.46 7.84 -4.05
C TYR A 80 -4.17 8.26 -2.62
N VAL A 81 -4.09 9.56 -2.43
CA VAL A 81 -3.84 10.18 -1.14
C VAL A 81 -5.08 10.95 -0.72
N THR A 82 -5.62 10.59 0.44
CA THR A 82 -6.71 11.33 1.05
C THR A 82 -6.28 11.86 2.42
N TRP A 83 -6.92 12.92 2.84
CA TRP A 83 -6.75 13.55 4.14
C TRP A 83 -8.11 13.86 4.75
N ASN A 84 -8.27 13.57 6.03
CA ASN A 84 -9.46 13.90 6.79
C ASN A 84 -9.30 15.29 7.42
N THR A 85 -10.22 16.20 7.11
CA THR A 85 -10.23 17.53 7.72
C THR A 85 -10.47 17.41 9.23
N VAL A 86 -9.92 18.35 9.99
CA VAL A 86 -10.23 18.43 11.42
C VAL A 86 -11.65 18.96 11.58
N PRO A 87 -12.53 18.28 12.32
CA PRO A 87 -13.88 18.78 12.55
C PRO A 87 -13.85 20.09 13.36
N THR A 88 -14.63 21.06 12.90
CA THR A 88 -14.87 22.32 13.63
C THR A 88 -16.33 22.40 14.07
N THR A 89 -16.67 23.37 14.89
CA THR A 89 -18.06 23.59 15.36
C THR A 89 -19.06 23.71 14.19
N ASP A 90 -18.62 24.28 13.07
CA ASP A 90 -19.47 24.59 11.91
C ASP A 90 -19.30 23.60 10.75
N GLN A 91 -18.29 22.75 10.77
CA GLN A 91 -18.02 21.81 9.68
C GLN A 91 -17.68 20.41 10.20
N PRO A 92 -18.43 19.38 9.76
CA PRO A 92 -18.09 18.00 10.09
C PRO A 92 -16.79 17.58 9.38
N MET A 93 -16.16 16.52 9.88
CA MET A 93 -15.02 15.89 9.23
C MET A 93 -15.36 15.49 7.78
N ARG A 94 -14.51 15.89 6.86
CA ARG A 94 -14.60 15.54 5.43
C ARG A 94 -13.33 14.83 5.00
N GLU A 95 -13.47 13.84 4.15
CA GLU A 95 -12.33 13.21 3.48
C GLU A 95 -12.11 13.91 2.14
N LEU A 96 -10.92 14.48 1.96
CA LEU A 96 -10.51 15.18 0.75
C LEU A 96 -9.48 14.33 -0.01
N THR A 97 -9.69 14.15 -1.32
CA THR A 97 -8.72 13.49 -2.19
C THR A 97 -7.70 14.51 -2.66
N LEU A 98 -6.52 14.50 -2.07
CA LEU A 98 -5.46 15.48 -2.37
C LEU A 98 -4.83 15.26 -3.74
N GLY A 99 -4.63 13.99 -4.10
CA GLY A 99 -3.96 13.63 -5.34
C GLY A 99 -3.57 12.17 -5.40
N HIS A 100 -2.64 11.85 -6.29
CA HIS A 100 -2.14 10.49 -6.47
C HIS A 100 -0.70 10.49 -6.98
N PHE A 101 -0.01 9.37 -6.77
CA PHE A 101 1.32 9.12 -7.31
C PHE A 101 1.49 7.64 -7.69
N PRO A 102 2.27 7.32 -8.73
CA PRO A 102 2.64 5.95 -9.02
C PRO A 102 3.62 5.45 -7.95
N LEU A 103 3.40 4.24 -7.48
CA LEU A 103 4.31 3.55 -6.57
C LEU A 103 4.96 2.39 -7.32
N GLU A 104 6.28 2.29 -7.24
CA GLU A 104 7.00 1.17 -7.81
C GLU A 104 6.81 -0.09 -6.96
N ARG A 105 7.33 -1.19 -7.45
CA ARG A 105 7.32 -2.44 -6.72
C ARG A 105 8.07 -2.31 -5.38
N ILE A 106 7.53 -2.96 -4.36
CA ILE A 106 8.16 -3.08 -3.05
C ILE A 106 8.49 -4.54 -2.81
N GLY A 107 9.78 -4.84 -2.62
CA GLY A 107 10.22 -6.15 -2.16
C GLY A 107 10.13 -6.24 -0.64
N VAL A 108 9.58 -7.33 -0.12
CA VAL A 108 9.53 -7.63 1.30
C VAL A 108 10.20 -8.97 1.55
N ALA A 109 10.96 -9.06 2.64
CA ALA A 109 11.59 -10.29 3.10
C ALA A 109 11.63 -10.32 4.63
N ALA A 110 11.35 -11.47 5.22
CA ALA A 110 11.35 -11.66 6.67
C ALA A 110 10.55 -10.58 7.44
N GLY A 111 9.40 -10.20 6.91
CA GLY A 111 8.49 -9.23 7.53
C GLY A 111 8.85 -7.76 7.30
N HIS A 112 9.90 -7.46 6.54
CA HIS A 112 10.39 -6.11 6.30
C HIS A 112 10.54 -5.82 4.81
N GLY A 113 10.21 -4.59 4.41
CA GLY A 113 10.47 -4.06 3.07
C GLY A 113 11.05 -2.66 3.16
N ARG A 114 11.92 -2.30 2.22
CA ARG A 114 12.42 -0.93 2.08
C ARG A 114 11.64 -0.21 0.99
N LEU A 115 11.26 1.02 1.29
CA LEU A 115 10.71 1.97 0.33
C LEU A 115 11.72 3.07 0.13
N LYS A 116 12.23 3.20 -1.09
CA LYS A 116 13.02 4.37 -1.50
C LYS A 116 12.61 4.70 -2.91
N GLN A 117 11.94 5.82 -3.08
CA GLN A 117 11.33 6.17 -4.34
C GLN A 117 11.34 7.66 -4.60
N LEU A 118 11.61 8.01 -5.84
CA LEU A 118 11.38 9.32 -6.44
C LEU A 118 10.17 9.20 -7.35
N THR A 119 9.12 9.97 -7.10
CA THR A 119 7.88 9.90 -7.87
C THR A 119 7.26 11.29 -8.05
N ARG A 120 6.38 11.42 -9.06
CA ARG A 120 5.61 12.65 -9.25
C ARG A 120 4.27 12.51 -8.56
N PHE A 121 4.00 13.38 -7.60
CA PHE A 121 2.68 13.57 -7.03
C PHE A 121 1.86 14.49 -7.93
N ASN A 122 0.70 14.02 -8.37
CA ASN A 122 -0.25 14.80 -9.16
C ASN A 122 -1.39 15.26 -8.25
N ILE A 123 -1.60 16.57 -8.15
CA ILE A 123 -2.70 17.17 -7.37
C ILE A 123 -3.99 16.97 -8.16
N THR A 124 -5.01 16.43 -7.52
CA THR A 124 -6.33 16.18 -8.14
C THR A 124 -7.33 17.26 -7.73
N ASP A 125 -7.28 17.69 -6.47
CA ASP A 125 -8.10 18.76 -5.93
C ASP A 125 -7.18 19.86 -5.38
N LEU A 126 -7.01 20.93 -6.15
CA LEU A 126 -6.15 22.05 -5.75
C LEU A 126 -6.70 22.81 -4.54
N ALA A 127 -8.03 22.93 -4.41
CA ALA A 127 -8.64 23.60 -3.27
C ALA A 127 -8.43 22.79 -1.98
N GLY A 128 -8.70 21.48 -2.02
CA GLY A 128 -8.46 20.59 -0.91
C GLY A 128 -6.98 20.48 -0.56
N PHE A 129 -6.09 20.47 -1.55
CA PHE A 129 -4.64 20.48 -1.30
C PHE A 129 -4.18 21.78 -0.65
N THR A 130 -4.76 22.94 -1.03
CA THR A 130 -4.47 24.23 -0.40
C THR A 130 -4.94 24.27 1.06
N GLU A 131 -6.12 23.71 1.36
CA GLU A 131 -6.62 23.59 2.72
C GLU A 131 -5.72 22.69 3.56
N PHE A 132 -5.32 21.55 3.02
CA PHE A 132 -4.35 20.64 3.65
C PHE A 132 -3.01 21.33 3.92
N THR A 133 -2.46 22.09 2.96
CA THR A 133 -1.16 22.76 3.11
C THR A 133 -1.19 23.77 4.25
N LYS A 134 -2.27 24.54 4.39
CA LYS A 134 -2.45 25.46 5.53
C LYS A 134 -2.46 24.71 6.85
N TYR A 135 -3.15 23.57 6.92
CA TYR A 135 -3.16 22.71 8.09
C TYR A 135 -1.77 22.16 8.42
N MET A 136 -1.06 21.65 7.43
CA MET A 136 0.27 21.07 7.56
C MET A 136 1.29 22.06 8.13
N ILE A 137 1.21 23.33 7.74
CA ILE A 137 2.10 24.40 8.24
C ILE A 137 1.90 24.60 9.74
N GLY A 138 0.65 24.57 10.22
CA GLY A 138 0.30 24.85 11.61
C GLY A 138 0.32 23.64 12.55
N THR A 139 0.69 22.46 12.08
CA THR A 139 0.61 21.23 12.89
C THR A 139 1.96 20.53 13.01
N LYS A 140 2.15 19.81 14.15
CA LYS A 140 3.34 18.98 14.39
C LYS A 140 3.32 17.68 13.58
N GLU A 141 2.14 17.10 13.41
CA GLU A 141 1.95 15.85 12.72
C GLU A 141 0.67 15.87 11.90
N PHE A 142 0.66 15.18 10.79
CA PHE A 142 -0.53 14.94 9.99
C PHE A 142 -0.54 13.52 9.44
N THR A 143 -1.72 13.03 9.09
CA THR A 143 -1.92 11.68 8.57
C THR A 143 -2.44 11.75 7.15
N TRP A 144 -1.75 11.07 6.24
CA TRP A 144 -2.25 10.74 4.91
C TRP A 144 -2.81 9.32 4.90
N ARG A 145 -3.96 9.17 4.30
CA ARG A 145 -4.48 7.85 3.96
C ARG A 145 -4.11 7.52 2.52
N LEU A 146 -3.34 6.46 2.37
CA LEU A 146 -2.90 5.93 1.08
C LEU A 146 -3.80 4.79 0.67
N THR A 147 -4.41 4.85 -0.51
CA THR A 147 -5.30 3.80 -1.03
C THR A 147 -4.89 3.39 -2.43
N CYS A 148 -4.78 2.08 -2.66
CA CYS A 148 -4.62 1.49 -3.98
C CYS A 148 -5.54 0.27 -4.09
N ASN A 149 -6.39 0.22 -5.13
CA ASN A 149 -7.38 -0.86 -5.27
C ASN A 149 -6.87 -2.06 -6.06
N ASN A 150 -5.70 -1.95 -6.68
CA ASN A 150 -5.18 -3.00 -7.54
C ASN A 150 -3.69 -3.28 -7.24
N VAL A 151 -3.48 -3.95 -6.11
CA VAL A 151 -2.16 -4.45 -5.72
C VAL A 151 -2.06 -5.93 -6.08
N HIS A 152 -0.97 -6.30 -6.70
CA HIS A 152 -0.61 -7.69 -6.98
C HIS A 152 0.53 -8.12 -6.06
N ILE A 153 0.43 -9.32 -5.50
CA ILE A 153 1.48 -9.92 -4.67
C ILE A 153 2.00 -11.19 -5.34
N GLU A 154 3.29 -11.26 -5.54
CA GLU A 154 4.01 -12.45 -5.96
C GLU A 154 4.82 -12.95 -4.77
N ALA A 155 4.41 -14.11 -4.21
CA ALA A 155 5.04 -14.73 -3.05
C ALA A 155 5.72 -15.98 -3.47
N PHE A 156 6.58 -16.46 -3.89
CA PHE A 156 7.15 -17.70 -4.44
C PHE A 156 6.90 -17.89 -5.94
N ASN A 157 7.91 -18.37 -6.61
CA ASN A 157 7.87 -18.58 -8.07
C ASN A 157 6.88 -19.67 -8.52
N PHE A 158 6.42 -20.51 -7.61
CA PHE A 158 5.51 -21.63 -7.91
C PHE A 158 4.05 -21.36 -7.49
N LEU A 159 3.78 -20.26 -6.80
CA LEU A 159 2.43 -19.87 -6.43
C LEU A 159 1.85 -18.90 -7.47
N PRO A 160 0.53 -18.92 -7.66
CA PRO A 160 -0.12 -17.93 -8.50
C PRO A 160 0.03 -16.52 -7.90
N THR A 161 0.13 -15.52 -8.76
CA THR A 161 0.10 -14.11 -8.34
C THR A 161 -1.26 -13.79 -7.74
N PHE A 162 -1.29 -13.27 -6.52
CA PHE A 162 -2.50 -12.76 -5.89
C PHE A 162 -2.81 -11.38 -6.46
N LYS A 163 -3.96 -11.24 -7.12
CA LYS A 163 -4.35 -10.03 -7.86
C LYS A 163 -5.51 -9.31 -7.19
N ASN A 164 -5.70 -8.03 -7.56
CA ASN A 164 -6.84 -7.21 -7.14
C ASN A 164 -6.97 -7.10 -5.61
N LEU A 165 -5.84 -7.02 -4.93
CA LEU A 165 -5.82 -6.76 -3.50
C LEU A 165 -5.94 -5.25 -3.25
N LYS A 166 -6.65 -4.89 -2.18
CA LYS A 166 -6.80 -3.50 -1.77
C LYS A 166 -5.80 -3.16 -0.68
N LEU A 167 -5.01 -2.11 -0.90
CA LEU A 167 -4.16 -1.49 0.12
C LEU A 167 -4.86 -0.24 0.65
N THR A 168 -4.97 -0.14 1.96
CA THR A 168 -5.33 1.11 2.64
C THR A 168 -4.40 1.26 3.83
N LYS A 169 -3.64 2.37 3.89
CA LYS A 169 -2.65 2.64 4.93
C LYS A 169 -2.73 4.08 5.38
N ASP A 170 -2.79 4.27 6.67
CA ASP A 170 -2.61 5.57 7.29
C ASP A 170 -1.11 5.76 7.57
N VAL A 171 -0.55 6.85 7.08
CA VAL A 171 0.87 7.19 7.22
C VAL A 171 0.97 8.54 7.91
N ILE A 172 1.71 8.57 9.01
CA ILE A 172 1.94 9.78 9.78
C ILE A 172 3.21 10.45 9.26
N PHE A 173 3.11 11.75 9.06
CA PHE A 173 4.21 12.63 8.67
C PHE A 173 4.39 13.75 9.70
N ASN A 174 5.60 14.26 9.80
CA ASN A 174 5.86 15.48 10.55
C ASN A 174 5.33 16.68 9.76
N GLY A 175 4.61 17.56 10.42
CA GLY A 175 4.23 18.86 9.91
C GLY A 175 5.34 19.91 10.10
N MET A 176 5.04 21.17 9.85
CA MET A 176 6.03 22.26 9.93
C MET A 176 6.02 22.99 11.29
N ASP A 177 5.06 22.72 12.14
CA ASP A 177 4.93 23.29 13.50
C ASP A 177 5.18 24.81 13.54
N ASN A 178 4.57 25.55 12.58
CA ASN A 178 4.80 26.98 12.37
C ASN A 178 6.28 27.37 12.19
N PHE A 179 7.11 26.43 11.69
CA PHE A 179 8.56 26.59 11.52
C PHE A 179 9.34 26.78 12.84
N GLU A 180 8.80 26.34 13.98
CA GLU A 180 9.45 26.47 15.28
C GLU A 180 10.72 25.60 15.43
N ASN A 181 10.87 24.58 14.56
CA ASN A 181 11.98 23.63 14.58
C ASN A 181 12.87 23.67 13.31
N VAL A 182 12.87 24.79 12.57
CA VAL A 182 13.70 24.97 11.37
C VAL A 182 14.95 25.79 11.66
#